data_399d542e09a3102483ebe36dfae88713
#
_entry.id   399d542e09a3102483ebe36dfae88713
#
_cell.length_a   1.000
_cell.length_b   1.000
_cell.length_c   1.000
_cell.angle_alpha   90.00
_cell.angle_beta   90.00
_cell.angle_gamma   90.00
#
_symmetry.space_group_name_H-M   'P 1'
#
loop_
_entity.id
_entity.type
_entity.pdbx_description
1 polymer ?
#
loop_
_entity_poly.entity_id
_entity_poly.type
_entity_poly.pdbx_seq_one_letter_code
_entity_poly.pdbx_strand_id
1 'polypeptide(L)'
;MQSWRQQGSIWQLRPRQPQGLIEFIGGSYLAATPQVSYRRILEDLCDAGLAIHAWAYVPGFDHQSQAKEAWMAFRQSRRQLEDRCGVLTAPLRLGHSLGCKLHLLAPDGGRGSHGLVALSFNNFQADRSIPLLGELAPRLGVETEFSPSPQETLRLITRHYIQERNLVVRFGRDELDQSDDLLEALKKRSTDNTEALQLPGDHLTPASAGLRRSLLGAWADDPKRVEVIRRLTQTIGEWAG
;
A
#
# COMPACT_ATOMS: atom_id res chain seq x y z
N MET A 1 14.64 -19.98 9.29
CA MET A 1 13.34 -19.41 8.90
C MET A 1 13.38 -17.91 9.14
N GLN A 2 12.90 -17.14 8.21
CA GLN A 2 12.68 -15.72 8.37
C GLN A 2 11.51 -15.53 9.34
N SER A 3 11.62 -14.61 10.28
CA SER A 3 10.56 -14.36 11.25
C SER A 3 10.19 -12.88 11.29
N TRP A 4 8.90 -12.59 11.33
CA TRP A 4 8.39 -11.26 11.52
C TRP A 4 8.83 -10.68 12.87
N ARG A 5 9.24 -9.42 12.87
CA ARG A 5 9.60 -8.67 14.08
C ARG A 5 8.90 -7.31 14.04
N GLN A 6 8.35 -6.92 15.17
CA GLN A 6 7.73 -5.60 15.28
C GLN A 6 8.69 -4.63 15.97
N GLN A 7 8.79 -3.43 15.40
CA GLN A 7 9.52 -2.32 15.99
C GLN A 7 8.69 -1.03 15.85
N GLY A 8 8.14 -0.57 16.96
CA GLY A 8 7.15 0.50 16.95
C GLY A 8 5.92 0.10 16.11
N SER A 9 5.54 0.93 15.17
CA SER A 9 4.46 0.66 14.22
C SER A 9 4.88 -0.12 12.96
N ILE A 10 6.17 -0.50 12.84
CA ILE A 10 6.67 -1.22 11.67
C ILE A 10 6.85 -2.70 11.99
N TRP A 11 6.21 -3.56 11.18
CA TRP A 11 6.52 -4.96 11.08
C TRP A 11 7.61 -5.18 10.04
N GLN A 12 8.66 -5.88 10.42
CA GLN A 12 9.85 -6.13 9.61
C GLN A 12 9.98 -7.61 9.29
N LEU A 13 10.26 -7.91 8.01
CA LEU A 13 10.69 -9.22 7.56
C LEU A 13 11.88 -9.02 6.62
N ARG A 14 12.94 -9.83 6.75
CA ARG A 14 14.10 -9.64 5.91
C ARG A 14 14.83 -10.93 5.59
N PRO A 15 15.40 -11.07 4.38
CA PRO A 15 16.36 -12.11 4.05
C PRO A 15 17.70 -11.82 4.75
N ARG A 16 18.63 -12.78 4.66
CA ARG A 16 19.98 -12.61 5.25
C ARG A 16 20.73 -11.44 4.61
N GLN A 17 20.64 -11.30 3.30
CA GLN A 17 21.27 -10.24 2.51
C GLN A 17 20.17 -9.60 1.64
N PRO A 18 19.56 -8.49 2.08
CA PRO A 18 18.53 -7.83 1.31
C PRO A 18 19.15 -7.15 0.07
N GLN A 19 18.53 -7.38 -1.09
CA GLN A 19 18.87 -6.73 -2.35
C GLN A 19 18.15 -5.38 -2.53
N GLY A 20 17.05 -5.16 -1.80
CA GLY A 20 16.25 -3.97 -1.83
C GLY A 20 15.29 -3.92 -0.65
N LEU A 21 14.48 -2.88 -0.57
CA LEU A 21 13.51 -2.63 0.50
C LEU A 21 12.14 -2.30 -0.07
N ILE A 22 11.10 -2.94 0.45
CA ILE A 22 9.70 -2.59 0.26
C ILE A 22 9.18 -1.84 1.48
N GLU A 23 8.64 -0.64 1.29
CA GLU A 23 7.85 0.09 2.27
C GLU A 23 6.37 -0.14 1.96
N PHE A 24 5.69 -0.97 2.78
CA PHE A 24 4.31 -1.42 2.53
C PHE A 24 3.30 -0.72 3.43
N ILE A 25 2.21 -0.23 2.82
CA ILE A 25 1.01 0.26 3.51
C ILE A 25 -0.21 -0.49 2.98
N GLY A 26 -0.92 -1.18 3.87
CA GLY A 26 -2.15 -1.92 3.55
C GLY A 26 -3.40 -1.04 3.50
N GLY A 27 -4.52 -1.63 3.06
CA GLY A 27 -5.84 -1.02 3.07
C GLY A 27 -6.46 -0.92 4.46
N SER A 28 -7.46 -0.06 4.63
CA SER A 28 -8.01 0.43 5.88
C SER A 28 -8.14 -0.61 7.00
N TYR A 29 -9.01 -1.59 6.88
CA TYR A 29 -9.30 -2.53 7.98
C TYR A 29 -8.26 -3.65 8.15
N LEU A 30 -7.40 -3.83 7.15
CA LEU A 30 -6.38 -4.88 7.11
C LEU A 30 -5.01 -4.39 7.56
N ALA A 31 -4.86 -3.07 7.68
CA ALA A 31 -3.58 -2.43 7.96
C ALA A 31 -3.13 -2.52 9.43
N ALA A 32 -4.02 -2.85 10.36
CA ALA A 32 -3.66 -3.00 11.77
C ALA A 32 -2.71 -4.19 12.02
N THR A 33 -2.80 -5.22 11.18
CA THR A 33 -1.97 -6.44 11.27
C THR A 33 -1.44 -6.87 9.90
N PRO A 34 -0.60 -6.04 9.24
CA PRO A 34 -0.19 -6.27 7.86
C PRO A 34 0.58 -7.60 7.68
N GLN A 35 1.34 -8.03 8.69
CA GLN A 35 2.06 -9.31 8.70
C GLN A 35 1.14 -10.54 8.70
N VAL A 36 -0.14 -10.35 9.01
CA VAL A 36 -1.18 -11.41 8.93
C VAL A 36 -2.00 -11.24 7.67
N SER A 37 -2.54 -10.04 7.46
CA SER A 37 -3.49 -9.74 6.39
C SER A 37 -2.87 -9.83 4.99
N TYR A 38 -1.58 -9.52 4.84
CA TYR A 38 -0.85 -9.54 3.56
C TYR A 38 0.29 -10.54 3.57
N ARG A 39 0.22 -11.53 4.44
CA ARG A 39 1.31 -12.44 4.73
C ARG A 39 1.94 -13.03 3.47
N ARG A 40 1.15 -13.61 2.58
CA ARG A 40 1.66 -14.31 1.40
C ARG A 40 2.46 -13.37 0.49
N ILE A 41 1.84 -12.28 0.05
CA ILE A 41 2.52 -11.36 -0.87
C ILE A 41 3.82 -10.80 -0.28
N LEU A 42 3.82 -10.48 1.03
CA LEU A 42 4.99 -9.93 1.69
C LEU A 42 6.08 -10.98 1.94
N GLU A 43 5.70 -12.22 2.28
CA GLU A 43 6.65 -13.33 2.43
C GLU A 43 7.25 -13.74 1.08
N ASP A 44 6.44 -13.84 0.01
CA ASP A 44 6.92 -14.15 -1.34
C ASP A 44 7.91 -13.07 -1.85
N LEU A 45 7.67 -11.78 -1.59
CA LEU A 45 8.61 -10.69 -1.91
C LEU A 45 9.90 -10.79 -1.08
N CYS A 46 9.80 -11.20 0.18
CA CYS A 46 10.97 -11.42 1.01
C CYS A 46 11.80 -12.63 0.56
N ASP A 47 11.16 -13.69 0.11
CA ASP A 47 11.82 -14.87 -0.47
C ASP A 47 12.51 -14.53 -1.81
N ALA A 48 12.00 -13.52 -2.53
CA ALA A 48 12.65 -12.94 -3.71
C ALA A 48 13.83 -12.01 -3.38
N GLY A 49 14.23 -11.88 -2.11
CA GLY A 49 15.41 -11.12 -1.70
C GLY A 49 15.15 -9.69 -1.22
N LEU A 50 13.90 -9.28 -1.08
CA LEU A 50 13.54 -7.91 -0.65
C LEU A 50 13.29 -7.86 0.85
N ALA A 51 13.84 -6.87 1.55
CA ALA A 51 13.42 -6.56 2.91
C ALA A 51 12.02 -5.93 2.91
N ILE A 52 11.21 -6.24 3.91
CA ILE A 52 9.85 -5.74 4.04
C ILE A 52 9.74 -4.90 5.31
N HIS A 53 9.31 -3.66 5.17
CA HIS A 53 8.85 -2.81 6.24
C HIS A 53 7.35 -2.56 6.01
N ALA A 54 6.49 -3.11 6.85
CA ALA A 54 5.04 -2.97 6.75
C ALA A 54 4.51 -2.12 7.90
N TRP A 55 3.88 -1.00 7.59
CA TRP A 55 3.33 -0.09 8.59
C TRP A 55 1.98 -0.57 9.10
N ALA A 56 1.89 -0.74 10.43
CA ALA A 56 0.66 -1.08 11.12
C ALA A 56 -0.02 0.18 11.66
N TYR A 57 -1.27 0.41 11.28
CA TYR A 57 -2.04 1.58 11.69
C TYR A 57 -3.53 1.30 11.77
N VAL A 58 -4.24 2.19 12.47
CA VAL A 58 -5.69 2.24 12.46
C VAL A 58 -6.10 3.47 11.62
N PRO A 59 -6.94 3.30 10.61
CA PRO A 59 -7.37 4.42 9.76
C PRO A 59 -8.09 5.50 10.55
N GLY A 60 -7.73 6.75 10.29
CA GLY A 60 -8.38 7.94 10.81
C GLY A 60 -8.95 8.81 9.68
N PHE A 61 -9.46 9.98 10.02
CA PHE A 61 -10.00 10.93 9.05
C PHE A 61 -8.93 11.83 8.43
N ASP A 62 -7.82 12.09 9.13
CA ASP A 62 -6.71 12.90 8.65
C ASP A 62 -5.66 12.03 7.95
N HIS A 63 -5.87 11.79 6.66
CA HIS A 63 -4.95 11.01 5.82
C HIS A 63 -3.63 11.75 5.57
N GLN A 64 -3.60 13.09 5.65
CA GLN A 64 -2.37 13.85 5.51
C GLN A 64 -1.43 13.62 6.70
N SER A 65 -1.98 13.64 7.91
CA SER A 65 -1.23 13.31 9.14
C SER A 65 -0.75 11.86 9.11
N GLN A 66 -1.62 10.91 8.73
CA GLN A 66 -1.26 9.50 8.63
C GLN A 66 -0.18 9.23 7.58
N ALA A 67 -0.22 9.91 6.44
CA ALA A 67 0.85 9.82 5.43
C ALA A 67 2.20 10.30 5.98
N LYS A 68 2.20 11.38 6.76
CA LYS A 68 3.40 11.90 7.44
C LYS A 68 3.91 10.93 8.50
N GLU A 69 3.02 10.35 9.30
CA GLU A 69 3.38 9.35 10.33
C GLU A 69 4.04 8.12 9.71
N ALA A 70 3.43 7.55 8.66
CA ALA A 70 3.98 6.43 7.92
C ALA A 70 5.37 6.74 7.35
N TRP A 71 5.51 7.88 6.69
CA TRP A 71 6.78 8.34 6.12
C TRP A 71 7.88 8.49 7.18
N MET A 72 7.56 9.05 8.35
CA MET A 72 8.51 9.17 9.46
C MET A 72 8.93 7.81 10.02
N ALA A 73 7.94 6.90 10.21
CA ALA A 73 8.19 5.54 10.70
C ALA A 73 9.09 4.75 9.75
N PHE A 74 8.84 4.83 8.44
CA PHE A 74 9.67 4.17 7.42
C PHE A 74 11.09 4.73 7.42
N ARG A 75 11.27 6.05 7.45
CA ARG A 75 12.62 6.65 7.51
C ARG A 75 13.42 6.19 8.72
N GLN A 76 12.79 6.13 9.89
CA GLN A 76 13.46 5.64 11.11
C GLN A 76 13.82 4.16 10.97
N SER A 77 12.88 3.34 10.52
CA SER A 77 13.08 1.90 10.35
C SER A 77 14.16 1.58 9.30
N ARG A 78 14.19 2.34 8.19
CA ARG A 78 15.19 2.22 7.15
C ARG A 78 16.59 2.52 7.66
N ARG A 79 16.81 3.62 8.37
CA ARG A 79 18.12 3.94 8.97
C ARG A 79 18.65 2.79 9.83
N GLN A 80 17.79 2.21 10.66
CA GLN A 80 18.19 1.06 11.50
C GLN A 80 18.52 -0.20 10.68
N LEU A 81 17.90 -0.39 9.53
CA LEU A 81 18.26 -1.46 8.62
C LEU A 81 19.60 -1.19 7.95
N GLU A 82 19.83 0.03 7.49
CA GLU A 82 21.08 0.48 6.86
C GLU A 82 22.27 0.41 7.83
N ASP A 83 22.08 0.71 9.10
CA ASP A 83 23.11 0.55 10.16
C ASP A 83 23.56 -0.92 10.32
N ARG A 84 22.70 -1.88 9.96
CA ARG A 84 22.98 -3.32 10.12
C ARG A 84 23.47 -3.99 8.84
N CYS A 85 23.03 -3.54 7.69
CA CYS A 85 23.23 -4.21 6.40
C CYS A 85 24.01 -3.36 5.39
N GLY A 86 24.37 -2.10 5.73
CA GLY A 86 24.91 -1.12 4.79
C GLY A 86 23.81 -0.35 4.06
N VAL A 87 24.22 0.65 3.29
CA VAL A 87 23.31 1.51 2.54
C VAL A 87 22.59 0.70 1.47
N LEU A 88 21.27 0.78 1.48
CA LEU A 88 20.41 0.15 0.48
C LEU A 88 20.01 1.18 -0.60
N THR A 89 19.66 0.69 -1.77
CA THR A 89 18.99 1.49 -2.80
C THR A 89 17.71 2.12 -2.24
N ALA A 90 17.20 3.17 -2.87
CA ALA A 90 15.94 3.79 -2.48
C ALA A 90 14.81 2.72 -2.44
N PRO A 91 13.93 2.73 -1.42
CA PRO A 91 12.89 1.70 -1.29
C PRO A 91 11.87 1.79 -2.42
N LEU A 92 11.30 0.66 -2.79
CA LEU A 92 10.06 0.62 -3.57
C LEU A 92 8.88 0.76 -2.61
N ARG A 93 8.00 1.73 -2.85
CA ARG A 93 6.76 1.88 -2.10
C ARG A 93 5.69 0.95 -2.66
N LEU A 94 5.03 0.21 -1.81
CA LEU A 94 3.95 -0.70 -2.18
C LEU A 94 2.71 -0.34 -1.35
N GLY A 95 1.66 0.11 -2.01
CA GLY A 95 0.39 0.46 -1.38
C GLY A 95 -0.75 -0.45 -1.85
N HIS A 96 -1.70 -0.72 -0.96
CA HIS A 96 -2.98 -1.31 -1.32
C HIS A 96 -4.13 -0.43 -0.85
N SER A 97 -5.10 -0.15 -1.72
CA SER A 97 -6.31 0.61 -1.38
C SER A 97 -5.95 1.99 -0.79
N LEU A 98 -6.39 2.32 0.44
CA LEU A 98 -6.01 3.53 1.16
C LEU A 98 -4.48 3.68 1.30
N GLY A 99 -3.74 2.58 1.41
CA GLY A 99 -2.28 2.63 1.50
C GLY A 99 -1.61 3.28 0.28
N CYS A 100 -2.20 3.17 -0.90
CA CYS A 100 -1.74 3.89 -2.09
C CYS A 100 -1.83 5.41 -1.89
N LYS A 101 -3.00 5.88 -1.40
CA LYS A 101 -3.24 7.30 -1.10
C LYS A 101 -2.22 7.84 -0.10
N LEU A 102 -1.94 7.09 0.97
CA LEU A 102 -0.98 7.52 2.00
C LEU A 102 0.45 7.63 1.45
N HIS A 103 0.89 6.74 0.57
CA HIS A 103 2.17 6.87 -0.10
C HIS A 103 2.24 8.08 -1.04
N LEU A 104 1.16 8.35 -1.77
CA LEU A 104 1.05 9.49 -2.70
C LEU A 104 1.02 10.84 -1.97
N LEU A 105 0.50 10.88 -0.74
CA LEU A 105 0.46 12.05 0.13
C LEU A 105 1.71 12.21 1.02
N ALA A 106 2.70 11.33 0.90
CA ALA A 106 3.93 11.43 1.69
C ALA A 106 4.62 12.79 1.52
N PRO A 107 5.15 13.40 2.62
CA PRO A 107 5.69 14.77 2.59
C PRO A 107 6.83 15.00 1.61
N ASP A 108 7.54 13.94 1.22
CA ASP A 108 8.63 14.01 0.25
C ASP A 108 8.18 14.00 -1.22
N GLY A 109 6.87 13.88 -1.47
CA GLY A 109 6.34 13.81 -2.83
C GLY A 109 6.88 12.63 -3.64
N GLY A 110 7.29 11.54 -2.99
CA GLY A 110 7.85 10.35 -3.64
C GLY A 110 9.36 10.39 -3.89
N ARG A 111 10.07 11.51 -3.61
CA ARG A 111 11.52 11.66 -3.87
C ARG A 111 12.40 10.60 -3.21
N GLY A 112 12.00 10.13 -2.04
CA GLY A 112 12.77 9.16 -1.26
C GLY A 112 12.56 7.71 -1.70
N SER A 113 11.86 7.44 -2.81
CA SER A 113 11.56 6.09 -3.30
C SER A 113 12.10 5.86 -4.71
N HIS A 114 12.38 4.59 -5.02
CA HIS A 114 12.73 4.13 -6.37
C HIS A 114 11.51 4.10 -7.30
N GLY A 115 10.31 3.97 -6.74
CA GLY A 115 9.04 3.93 -7.45
C GLY A 115 7.88 3.68 -6.51
N LEU A 116 6.67 3.64 -7.07
CA LEU A 116 5.45 3.26 -6.38
C LEU A 116 4.74 2.13 -7.14
N VAL A 117 4.36 1.08 -6.42
CA VAL A 117 3.37 0.11 -6.88
C VAL A 117 2.06 0.36 -6.13
N ALA A 118 1.03 0.75 -6.85
CA ALA A 118 -0.30 1.03 -6.32
C ALA A 118 -1.27 -0.08 -6.71
N LEU A 119 -1.73 -0.84 -5.73
CA LEU A 119 -2.69 -1.95 -5.91
C LEU A 119 -4.10 -1.46 -5.55
N SER A 120 -5.05 -1.50 -6.49
CA SER A 120 -6.45 -1.13 -6.22
C SER A 120 -6.57 0.23 -5.53
N PHE A 121 -6.08 1.28 -6.16
CA PHE A 121 -6.14 2.63 -5.56
C PHE A 121 -7.55 3.00 -5.15
N ASN A 122 -7.70 3.50 -3.92
CA ASN A 122 -8.98 3.90 -3.36
C ASN A 122 -8.90 5.30 -2.75
N ASN A 123 -9.88 6.14 -3.06
CA ASN A 123 -9.96 7.55 -2.64
C ASN A 123 -11.41 7.98 -2.42
N PHE A 124 -12.25 7.11 -1.84
CA PHE A 124 -13.64 7.42 -1.55
C PHE A 124 -13.80 8.47 -0.45
N GLN A 125 -14.99 9.06 -0.42
CA GLN A 125 -15.47 9.87 0.72
C GLN A 125 -15.70 8.97 1.94
N ALA A 126 -15.74 9.57 3.12
CA ALA A 126 -15.86 8.84 4.38
C ALA A 126 -17.19 8.10 4.52
N ASP A 127 -18.27 8.67 4.01
CA ASP A 127 -19.62 8.09 4.00
C ASP A 127 -19.70 6.76 3.24
N ARG A 128 -18.90 6.61 2.18
CA ARG A 128 -18.79 5.36 1.40
C ARG A 128 -17.79 4.36 1.96
N SER A 129 -16.83 4.84 2.76
CA SER A 129 -15.72 4.02 3.26
C SER A 129 -16.02 3.36 4.60
N ILE A 130 -16.93 3.92 5.39
CA ILE A 130 -17.25 3.43 6.73
C ILE A 130 -18.74 3.08 6.76
N PRO A 131 -19.10 1.79 6.86
CA PRO A 131 -20.49 1.38 7.04
C PRO A 131 -21.12 2.09 8.25
N LEU A 132 -22.35 2.55 8.13
CA LEU A 132 -23.12 3.29 9.15
C LEU A 132 -22.71 4.74 9.40
N LEU A 133 -21.59 5.23 8.87
CA LEU A 133 -21.20 6.63 9.10
C LEU A 133 -22.18 7.58 8.41
N GLY A 134 -22.62 7.26 7.19
CA GLY A 134 -23.61 8.07 6.45
C GLY A 134 -24.96 8.22 7.16
N GLU A 135 -25.33 7.27 8.02
CA GLU A 135 -26.58 7.31 8.78
C GLU A 135 -26.44 7.99 10.17
N LEU A 136 -25.28 7.82 10.81
CA LEU A 136 -25.06 8.28 12.18
C LEU A 136 -24.43 9.67 12.27
N ALA A 137 -23.60 10.05 11.31
CA ALA A 137 -22.85 11.28 11.34
C ALA A 137 -23.73 12.57 11.33
N PRO A 138 -24.80 12.65 10.52
CA PRO A 138 -25.70 13.80 10.54
C PRO A 138 -26.40 13.97 11.90
N ARG A 139 -26.57 12.84 12.65
CA ARG A 139 -27.23 12.84 13.98
C ARG A 139 -26.28 13.25 15.10
N LEU A 140 -24.96 13.13 14.89
CA LEU A 140 -23.96 13.43 15.91
C LEU A 140 -23.25 14.77 15.71
N GLY A 141 -23.53 15.49 14.61
CA GLY A 141 -22.91 16.78 14.30
C GLY A 141 -21.38 16.69 14.09
N VAL A 142 -20.88 15.52 13.74
CA VAL A 142 -19.45 15.27 13.54
C VAL A 142 -19.11 15.49 12.06
N GLU A 143 -18.08 16.28 11.78
CA GLU A 143 -17.48 16.35 10.44
C GLU A 143 -16.96 14.96 10.05
N THR A 144 -17.51 14.42 8.97
CA THR A 144 -17.25 13.04 8.51
C THR A 144 -16.54 13.03 7.16
N GLU A 145 -15.79 14.07 6.87
CA GLU A 145 -14.98 14.12 5.65
C GLU A 145 -13.53 13.74 5.91
N PHE A 146 -12.95 12.98 4.99
CA PHE A 146 -11.52 12.74 5.00
C PHE A 146 -10.75 14.01 4.62
N SER A 147 -9.66 14.27 5.34
CA SER A 147 -8.71 15.32 5.00
C SER A 147 -7.41 14.70 4.45
N PRO A 148 -7.00 15.01 3.22
CA PRO A 148 -7.71 15.77 2.21
C PRO A 148 -8.90 15.02 1.60
N SER A 149 -9.87 15.78 1.08
CA SER A 149 -11.00 15.23 0.31
C SER A 149 -10.52 14.48 -0.95
N PRO A 150 -11.35 13.64 -1.60
CA PRO A 150 -10.97 12.94 -2.82
C PRO A 150 -10.44 13.86 -3.93
N GLN A 151 -11.12 14.98 -4.19
CA GLN A 151 -10.70 15.93 -5.21
C GLN A 151 -9.40 16.66 -4.83
N GLU A 152 -9.26 17.04 -3.57
CA GLU A 152 -8.04 17.68 -3.09
C GLU A 152 -6.85 16.70 -3.13
N THR A 153 -7.08 15.43 -2.82
CA THR A 153 -6.06 14.37 -2.97
C THR A 153 -5.51 14.33 -4.39
N LEU A 154 -6.38 14.28 -5.41
CA LEU A 154 -5.94 14.24 -6.81
C LEU A 154 -5.20 15.52 -7.23
N ARG A 155 -5.63 16.70 -6.73
CA ARG A 155 -4.92 17.97 -6.94
C ARG A 155 -3.53 17.96 -6.31
N LEU A 156 -3.39 17.44 -5.08
CA LEU A 156 -2.11 17.33 -4.39
C LEU A 156 -1.17 16.37 -5.12
N ILE A 157 -1.69 15.22 -5.60
CA ILE A 157 -0.91 14.30 -6.43
C ILE A 157 -0.39 15.00 -7.68
N THR A 158 -1.26 15.68 -8.42
CA THR A 158 -0.86 16.37 -9.66
C THR A 158 0.20 17.46 -9.40
N ARG A 159 0.14 18.18 -8.27
CA ARG A 159 1.01 19.33 -7.98
C ARG A 159 2.30 18.97 -7.25
N HIS A 160 2.27 17.97 -6.36
CA HIS A 160 3.34 17.74 -5.38
C HIS A 160 3.99 16.38 -5.48
N TYR A 161 3.33 15.39 -6.06
CA TYR A 161 3.91 14.07 -6.24
C TYR A 161 4.77 14.05 -7.50
N ILE A 162 6.09 13.78 -7.34
CA ILE A 162 7.07 13.91 -8.43
C ILE A 162 7.74 12.60 -8.82
N GLN A 163 7.42 11.47 -8.13
CA GLN A 163 7.96 10.18 -8.55
C GLN A 163 7.38 9.80 -9.91
N GLU A 164 8.27 9.62 -10.89
CA GLU A 164 7.88 9.33 -12.28
C GLU A 164 7.52 7.88 -12.48
N ARG A 165 8.24 6.96 -11.82
CA ARG A 165 8.11 5.52 -11.99
C ARG A 165 6.99 4.98 -11.11
N ASN A 166 5.85 4.66 -11.71
CA ASN A 166 4.69 4.12 -11.01
C ASN A 166 4.14 2.90 -11.75
N LEU A 167 3.74 1.87 -11.01
CA LEU A 167 2.98 0.74 -11.51
C LEU A 167 1.60 0.74 -10.84
N VAL A 168 0.56 0.96 -11.63
CA VAL A 168 -0.83 0.93 -11.15
C VAL A 168 -1.44 -0.41 -11.51
N VAL A 169 -1.76 -1.22 -10.50
CA VAL A 169 -2.32 -2.56 -10.67
C VAL A 169 -3.79 -2.56 -10.31
N ARG A 170 -4.62 -3.03 -11.22
CA ARG A 170 -6.08 -3.16 -11.11
C ARG A 170 -6.48 -4.63 -11.10
N PHE A 171 -7.58 -4.96 -10.46
CA PHE A 171 -8.18 -6.30 -10.50
C PHE A 171 -9.53 -6.26 -11.21
N GLY A 172 -9.76 -7.20 -12.12
CA GLY A 172 -10.86 -7.12 -13.08
C GLY A 172 -12.28 -7.17 -12.49
N ARG A 173 -12.44 -7.54 -11.20
CA ARG A 173 -13.71 -7.56 -10.48
C ARG A 173 -13.68 -6.66 -9.24
N ASP A 174 -12.82 -5.65 -9.24
CA ASP A 174 -12.70 -4.70 -8.14
C ASP A 174 -13.62 -3.50 -8.40
N GLU A 175 -14.76 -3.48 -7.74
CA GLU A 175 -15.74 -2.38 -7.83
C GLU A 175 -15.35 -1.16 -6.98
N LEU A 176 -14.31 -1.28 -6.13
CA LEU A 176 -13.82 -0.20 -5.27
C LEU A 176 -12.60 0.51 -5.88
N ASP A 177 -12.10 0.03 -7.01
CA ASP A 177 -10.91 0.57 -7.65
C ASP A 177 -11.18 1.93 -8.32
N GLN A 178 -10.38 2.92 -7.99
CA GLN A 178 -10.40 4.28 -8.57
C GLN A 178 -9.07 4.59 -9.29
N SER A 179 -8.40 3.58 -9.78
CA SER A 179 -7.10 3.74 -10.46
C SER A 179 -7.18 4.58 -11.73
N ASP A 180 -8.33 4.68 -12.38
CA ASP A 180 -8.49 5.57 -13.55
C ASP A 180 -8.31 7.04 -13.17
N ASP A 181 -8.87 7.48 -12.03
CA ASP A 181 -8.68 8.84 -11.51
C ASP A 181 -7.21 9.10 -11.16
N LEU A 182 -6.54 8.11 -10.58
CA LEU A 182 -5.11 8.18 -10.26
C LEU A 182 -4.26 8.30 -11.55
N LEU A 183 -4.51 7.45 -12.54
CA LEU A 183 -3.80 7.48 -13.82
C LEU A 183 -3.97 8.84 -14.53
N GLU A 184 -5.18 9.40 -14.48
CA GLU A 184 -5.44 10.73 -15.03
C GLU A 184 -4.66 11.82 -14.29
N ALA A 185 -4.61 11.76 -12.95
CA ALA A 185 -3.85 12.72 -12.13
C ALA A 185 -2.35 12.61 -12.37
N LEU A 186 -1.82 11.39 -12.53
CA LEU A 186 -0.40 11.14 -12.80
C LEU A 186 0.00 11.67 -14.20
N LYS A 187 -0.81 11.45 -15.22
CA LYS A 187 -0.60 11.95 -16.60
C LYS A 187 -0.57 13.46 -16.71
N LYS A 188 -1.21 14.20 -15.80
CA LYS A 188 -1.24 15.67 -15.81
C LYS A 188 0.06 16.31 -15.31
N ARG A 189 1.00 15.51 -14.80
CA ARG A 189 2.30 15.99 -14.32
C ARG A 189 3.25 16.25 -15.50
N SER A 190 4.31 17.01 -15.24
CA SER A 190 5.33 17.34 -16.26
C SER A 190 6.11 16.12 -16.74
N THR A 191 6.28 15.13 -15.86
CA THR A 191 6.97 13.87 -16.14
C THR A 191 6.14 12.72 -15.60
N ASP A 192 5.98 11.67 -16.40
CA ASP A 192 5.20 10.48 -16.03
C ASP A 192 5.67 9.25 -16.79
N ASN A 193 6.15 8.25 -16.08
CA ASN A 193 6.50 6.92 -16.57
C ASN A 193 5.64 5.86 -15.89
N THR A 194 4.35 6.16 -15.80
CA THR A 194 3.39 5.25 -15.15
C THR A 194 2.98 4.14 -16.10
N GLU A 195 3.12 2.92 -15.61
CA GLU A 195 2.61 1.71 -16.24
C GLU A 195 1.30 1.27 -15.57
N ALA A 196 0.40 0.67 -16.34
CA ALA A 196 -0.85 0.10 -15.84
C ALA A 196 -0.90 -1.40 -16.14
N LEU A 197 -1.28 -2.19 -15.14
CA LEU A 197 -1.44 -3.64 -15.25
C LEU A 197 -2.83 -4.05 -14.74
N GLN A 198 -3.52 -4.89 -15.48
CA GLN A 198 -4.76 -5.51 -15.03
C GLN A 198 -4.56 -7.01 -14.79
N LEU A 199 -4.95 -7.47 -13.61
CA LEU A 199 -4.91 -8.88 -13.20
C LEU A 199 -6.33 -9.40 -12.92
N PRO A 200 -6.56 -10.72 -13.02
CA PRO A 200 -7.80 -11.30 -12.51
C PRO A 200 -7.86 -11.16 -10.99
N GLY A 201 -9.08 -11.00 -10.44
CA GLY A 201 -9.26 -10.89 -8.99
C GLY A 201 -10.25 -9.79 -8.60
N ASP A 202 -10.25 -9.46 -7.34
CA ASP A 202 -11.08 -8.45 -6.68
C ASP A 202 -10.26 -7.59 -5.71
N HIS A 203 -10.91 -6.62 -5.07
CA HIS A 203 -10.26 -5.69 -4.12
C HIS A 203 -9.42 -6.38 -3.04
N LEU A 204 -9.85 -7.53 -2.54
CA LEU A 204 -9.17 -8.27 -1.49
C LEU A 204 -8.11 -9.25 -2.00
N THR A 205 -7.89 -9.33 -3.30
CA THR A 205 -6.91 -10.27 -3.87
C THR A 205 -5.51 -10.12 -3.27
N PRO A 206 -4.93 -8.92 -3.05
CA PRO A 206 -3.62 -8.78 -2.42
C PRO A 206 -3.58 -9.25 -0.95
N ALA A 207 -4.71 -9.22 -0.26
CA ALA A 207 -4.86 -9.57 1.15
C ALA A 207 -5.33 -11.01 1.39
N SER A 208 -5.59 -11.79 0.35
CA SER A 208 -6.38 -13.02 0.43
C SER A 208 -5.68 -14.23 1.01
N ALA A 209 -4.39 -14.17 1.28
CA ALA A 209 -3.68 -15.36 1.70
C ALA A 209 -2.78 -15.10 2.90
N GLY A 210 -3.32 -14.93 4.03
CA GLY A 210 -2.66 -14.78 5.32
C GLY A 210 -3.63 -14.95 6.46
N LEU A 211 -4.89 -14.68 6.21
CA LEU A 211 -5.95 -14.89 7.16
C LEU A 211 -6.20 -16.40 7.32
N ARG A 212 -6.26 -16.85 8.56
CA ARG A 212 -6.49 -18.27 8.86
C ARG A 212 -7.79 -18.74 8.20
N ARG A 213 -7.76 -19.96 7.66
CA ARG A 213 -8.91 -20.68 7.07
C ARG A 213 -10.19 -20.61 7.93
N SER A 214 -10.04 -20.48 9.24
CA SER A 214 -11.14 -20.33 10.20
C SER A 214 -11.90 -19.00 10.12
N LEU A 215 -11.30 -17.94 9.56
CA LEU A 215 -11.92 -16.61 9.46
C LEU A 215 -12.52 -16.33 8.08
N LEU A 216 -11.94 -16.91 7.02
CA LEU A 216 -12.35 -16.65 5.63
C LEU A 216 -12.82 -17.91 4.87
N GLY A 217 -12.78 -19.10 5.51
CA GLY A 217 -13.18 -20.36 4.86
C GLY A 217 -12.26 -20.75 3.71
N ALA A 218 -12.79 -21.58 2.79
CA ALA A 218 -12.08 -22.11 1.62
C ALA A 218 -11.59 -21.00 0.62
N TRP A 219 -12.11 -19.80 0.76
CA TRP A 219 -11.76 -18.67 -0.09
C TRP A 219 -10.29 -18.22 0.04
N ALA A 220 -9.69 -18.35 1.22
CA ALA A 220 -8.29 -17.95 1.45
C ALA A 220 -7.26 -18.85 0.75
N ASP A 221 -7.65 -20.08 0.42
CA ASP A 221 -6.78 -21.09 -0.20
C ASP A 221 -7.17 -21.37 -1.68
N ASP A 222 -7.95 -20.48 -2.32
CA ASP A 222 -8.31 -20.63 -3.73
C ASP A 222 -7.03 -20.65 -4.60
N PRO A 223 -6.74 -21.77 -5.31
CA PRO A 223 -5.55 -21.90 -6.14
C PRO A 223 -5.42 -20.79 -7.21
N LYS A 224 -6.54 -20.27 -7.71
CA LYS A 224 -6.54 -19.16 -8.69
C LYS A 224 -6.03 -17.87 -8.06
N ARG A 225 -6.38 -17.59 -6.81
CA ARG A 225 -5.86 -16.42 -6.07
C ARG A 225 -4.39 -16.56 -5.76
N VAL A 226 -3.96 -17.75 -5.35
CA VAL A 226 -2.54 -18.04 -5.13
C VAL A 226 -1.71 -17.77 -6.38
N GLU A 227 -2.19 -18.20 -7.54
CA GLU A 227 -1.50 -17.97 -8.82
C GLU A 227 -1.45 -16.47 -9.19
N VAL A 228 -2.53 -15.72 -8.94
CA VAL A 228 -2.56 -14.26 -9.17
C VAL A 228 -1.56 -13.56 -8.26
N ILE A 229 -1.49 -13.93 -6.98
CA ILE A 229 -0.51 -13.35 -6.04
C ILE A 229 0.91 -13.68 -6.50
N ARG A 230 1.19 -14.91 -6.90
CA ARG A 230 2.50 -15.33 -7.42
C ARG A 230 2.91 -14.50 -8.64
N ARG A 231 2.01 -14.28 -9.59
CA ARG A 231 2.25 -13.42 -10.75
C ARG A 231 2.49 -11.96 -10.33
N LEU A 232 1.69 -11.46 -9.40
CA LEU A 232 1.84 -10.10 -8.86
C LEU A 232 3.20 -9.92 -8.17
N THR A 233 3.62 -10.85 -7.32
CA THR A 233 4.92 -10.78 -6.63
C THR A 233 6.09 -10.88 -7.60
N GLN A 234 5.99 -11.71 -8.63
CA GLN A 234 6.98 -11.75 -9.70
C GLN A 234 7.11 -10.40 -10.41
N THR A 235 5.99 -9.82 -10.84
CA THR A 235 5.97 -8.49 -11.50
C THR A 235 6.56 -7.41 -10.59
N ILE A 236 6.20 -7.39 -9.30
CA ILE A 236 6.77 -6.43 -8.34
C ILE A 236 8.27 -6.65 -8.16
N GLY A 237 8.73 -7.90 -8.09
CA GLY A 237 10.14 -8.25 -7.98
C GLY A 237 10.96 -7.76 -9.19
N GLU A 238 10.48 -7.98 -10.40
CA GLU A 238 11.07 -7.48 -11.64
C GLU A 238 11.09 -5.93 -11.67
N TRP A 239 10.07 -5.34 -11.10
CA TRP A 239 9.93 -3.88 -11.02
C TRP A 239 10.81 -3.25 -9.93
N ALA A 240 11.21 -4.01 -8.91
CA ALA A 240 12.08 -3.56 -7.81
C ALA A 240 13.57 -3.56 -8.17
N GLY A 241 13.97 -4.35 -9.18
CA GLY A 241 15.33 -4.39 -9.75
C GLY A 241 15.57 -3.30 -10.74
#